data_93112706619fbb2a59e4a34426b97811
#
_entry.id   93112706619fbb2a59e4a34426b97811
#
_cell.length_a   1.000
_cell.length_b   1.000
_cell.length_c   1.000
_cell.angle_alpha   90.00
_cell.angle_beta   90.00
_cell.angle_gamma   90.00
#
_symmetry.space_group_name_H-M   'P 1'
#
loop_
_entity.id
_entity.type
_entity.pdbx_description
1 polymer ?
#
loop_
_entity_poly.entity_id
_entity_poly.type
_entity_poly.pdbx_seq_one_letter_code
_entity_poly.pdbx_strand_id
1 'polypeptide(L)'
;MEPLEQILHDISAFETHLSRRSFIGTALLIAVAPSISLGKDDQLFLERVAATLIPADVLKSTGISVSQNVEHLLRQGSDDHRKKVTRFLAWSQRASILYGGEKVALNARGSRFMLIRKMGRTLSSLCLIAFWADERALKLIADAEVTV
;
A
#
# COMPACT_ATOMS: atom_id res chain seq x y z
N MET A 1 -14.10 -12.98 -0.67
CA MET A 1 -13.80 -11.56 -0.91
C MET A 1 -12.45 -11.46 -1.64
N GLU A 2 -12.44 -10.75 -2.74
CA GLU A 2 -11.19 -10.56 -3.47
C GLU A 2 -10.19 -9.75 -2.65
N PRO A 3 -8.87 -10.00 -2.79
CA PRO A 3 -7.85 -9.29 -2.01
C PRO A 3 -7.93 -7.77 -2.12
N LEU A 4 -8.23 -7.24 -3.31
CA LEU A 4 -8.37 -5.80 -3.51
C LEU A 4 -9.58 -5.25 -2.75
N GLU A 5 -10.70 -5.97 -2.73
CA GLU A 5 -11.89 -5.58 -1.99
C GLU A 5 -11.60 -5.53 -0.49
N GLN A 6 -10.82 -6.47 0.02
CA GLN A 6 -10.41 -6.48 1.42
C GLN A 6 -9.58 -5.23 1.76
N ILE A 7 -8.64 -4.86 0.88
CA ILE A 7 -7.85 -3.64 1.06
C ILE A 7 -8.75 -2.40 1.06
N LEU A 8 -9.69 -2.31 0.13
CA LEU A 8 -10.62 -1.19 0.06
C LEU A 8 -11.50 -1.11 1.31
N HIS A 9 -11.93 -2.26 1.82
CA HIS A 9 -12.66 -2.34 3.08
C HIS A 9 -11.81 -1.84 4.25
N ASP A 10 -10.56 -2.27 4.33
CA ASP A 10 -9.62 -1.86 5.38
C ASP A 10 -9.33 -0.36 5.32
N ILE A 11 -9.17 0.20 4.13
CA ILE A 11 -8.99 1.64 3.93
C ILE A 11 -10.22 2.40 4.40
N SER A 12 -11.43 1.93 4.05
CA SER A 12 -12.68 2.56 4.48
C SER A 12 -12.82 2.52 6.00
N ALA A 13 -12.49 1.41 6.64
CA ALA A 13 -12.49 1.29 8.09
C ALA A 13 -11.48 2.23 8.73
N PHE A 14 -10.29 2.34 8.15
CA PHE A 14 -9.25 3.25 8.58
C PHE A 14 -9.72 4.71 8.51
N GLU A 15 -10.30 5.14 7.39
CA GLU A 15 -10.82 6.49 7.22
C GLU A 15 -11.94 6.80 8.22
N THR A 16 -12.82 5.84 8.49
CA THR A 16 -13.89 5.98 9.48
C THR A 16 -13.32 6.19 10.88
N HIS A 17 -12.34 5.40 11.28
CA HIS A 17 -11.67 5.56 12.57
C HIS A 17 -10.95 6.89 12.68
N LEU A 18 -10.28 7.31 11.62
CA LEU A 18 -9.58 8.58 11.57
C LEU A 18 -10.54 9.75 11.76
N SER A 19 -11.69 9.73 11.08
CA SER A 19 -12.73 10.77 11.19
C SER A 19 -13.35 10.87 12.58
N ARG A 20 -13.48 9.74 13.28
CA ARG A 20 -14.06 9.69 14.61
C ARG A 20 -13.12 10.18 15.72
N ARG A 21 -11.82 10.05 15.50
CA ARG A 21 -10.86 10.15 16.59
C ARG A 21 -10.33 11.52 16.86
N SER A 22 -10.27 12.40 15.91
CA SER A 22 -9.71 13.71 16.22
C SER A 22 -9.85 14.71 15.08
N PHE A 23 -9.96 15.91 15.51
CA PHE A 23 -9.75 17.12 14.74
C PHE A 23 -8.48 17.05 13.86
N ILE A 24 -7.40 16.44 14.35
CA ILE A 24 -6.15 16.27 13.61
C ILE A 24 -6.32 15.32 12.41
N GLY A 25 -7.02 14.20 12.61
CA GLY A 25 -7.30 13.25 11.54
C GLY A 25 -8.15 13.87 10.44
N THR A 26 -9.19 14.63 10.81
CA THR A 26 -10.05 15.32 9.87
C THR A 26 -9.27 16.38 9.09
N ALA A 27 -8.40 17.14 9.74
CA ALA A 27 -7.56 18.14 9.09
C ALA A 27 -6.58 17.50 8.09
N LEU A 28 -6.03 16.32 8.40
CA LEU A 28 -5.14 15.60 7.49
C LEU A 28 -5.90 15.10 6.26
N LEU A 29 -7.13 14.61 6.42
CA LEU A 29 -7.96 14.15 5.30
C LEU A 29 -8.34 15.32 4.39
N ILE A 30 -8.71 16.47 4.95
CA ILE A 30 -9.07 17.67 4.19
C ILE A 30 -7.87 18.23 3.41
N ALA A 31 -6.67 18.14 3.98
CA ALA A 31 -5.46 18.68 3.37
C ALA A 31 -4.94 17.86 2.19
N VAL A 32 -5.51 16.66 1.93
CA VAL A 32 -5.08 15.78 0.86
C VAL A 32 -6.15 15.73 -0.22
N ALA A 33 -5.87 16.32 -1.40
CA ALA A 33 -6.75 16.22 -2.56
C ALA A 33 -6.61 14.82 -3.16
N PRO A 34 -7.72 14.06 -3.29
CA PRO A 34 -7.67 12.75 -3.93
C PRO A 34 -7.44 12.90 -5.43
N SER A 35 -6.63 12.02 -6.01
CA SER A 35 -6.43 11.97 -7.46
C SER A 35 -6.94 10.65 -8.03
N ILE A 36 -7.18 10.62 -9.35
CA ILE A 36 -7.71 9.45 -10.05
C ILE A 36 -6.59 8.46 -10.39
N SER A 37 -5.37 8.94 -10.55
CA SER A 37 -4.21 8.12 -10.86
C SER A 37 -3.10 8.37 -9.84
N LEU A 38 -2.16 7.44 -9.74
CA LEU A 38 -1.01 7.59 -8.87
C LEU A 38 -0.08 8.69 -9.40
N GLY A 39 0.22 9.66 -8.56
CA GLY A 39 1.24 10.64 -8.83
C GLY A 39 2.64 10.02 -8.78
N LYS A 40 3.63 10.77 -9.25
CA LYS A 40 5.02 10.34 -9.25
C LYS A 40 5.54 10.07 -7.85
N ASP A 41 5.14 10.90 -6.87
CA ASP A 41 5.53 10.73 -5.47
C ASP A 41 4.91 9.47 -4.88
N ASP A 42 3.67 9.16 -5.22
CA ASP A 42 3.00 7.92 -4.79
C ASP A 42 3.73 6.69 -5.32
N GLN A 43 4.12 6.73 -6.59
CA GLN A 43 4.84 5.64 -7.24
C GLN A 43 6.20 5.41 -6.57
N LEU A 44 6.96 6.46 -6.32
CA LEU A 44 8.25 6.37 -5.64
C LEU A 44 8.09 5.84 -4.21
N PHE A 45 7.08 6.31 -3.51
CA PHE A 45 6.79 5.85 -2.16
C PHE A 45 6.50 4.35 -2.14
N LEU A 46 5.64 3.87 -3.03
CA LEU A 46 5.31 2.44 -3.13
C LEU A 46 6.54 1.60 -3.45
N GLU A 47 7.39 2.04 -4.37
CA GLU A 47 8.61 1.33 -4.72
C GLU A 47 9.57 1.23 -3.52
N ARG A 48 9.73 2.31 -2.78
CA ARG A 48 10.58 2.32 -1.59
C ARG A 48 10.03 1.44 -0.48
N VAL A 49 8.73 1.49 -0.25
CA VAL A 49 8.07 0.62 0.75
C VAL A 49 8.19 -0.84 0.35
N ALA A 50 7.95 -1.16 -0.92
CA ALA A 50 8.09 -2.52 -1.43
C ALA A 50 9.50 -3.06 -1.25
N ALA A 51 10.52 -2.22 -1.43
CA ALA A 51 11.91 -2.61 -1.25
C ALA A 51 12.24 -2.99 0.20
N THR A 52 11.45 -2.55 1.18
CA THR A 52 11.60 -2.96 2.57
C THR A 52 10.87 -4.26 2.90
N LEU A 53 9.89 -4.65 2.09
CA LEU A 53 9.04 -5.81 2.33
C LEU A 53 9.45 -7.02 1.50
N ILE A 54 10.04 -6.80 0.34
CA ILE A 54 10.40 -7.85 -0.61
C ILE A 54 11.92 -7.84 -0.77
N PRO A 55 12.59 -9.00 -0.73
CA PRO A 55 14.04 -9.07 -0.90
C PRO A 55 14.49 -8.41 -2.21
N ALA A 56 15.59 -7.66 -2.13
CA ALA A 56 16.10 -6.88 -3.27
C ALA A 56 16.48 -7.77 -4.47
N ASP A 57 17.02 -8.95 -4.21
CA ASP A 57 17.36 -9.91 -5.26
C ASP A 57 16.12 -10.44 -5.98
N VAL A 58 15.01 -10.62 -5.27
CA VAL A 58 13.73 -11.04 -5.85
C VAL A 58 13.14 -9.94 -6.73
N LEU A 59 13.12 -8.70 -6.27
CA LEU A 59 12.65 -7.57 -7.06
C LEU A 59 13.50 -7.39 -8.32
N LYS A 60 14.81 -7.53 -8.19
CA LYS A 60 15.75 -7.35 -9.30
C LYS A 60 15.61 -8.47 -10.33
N SER A 61 15.52 -9.71 -9.88
CA SER A 61 15.44 -10.88 -10.77
C SER A 61 14.11 -10.95 -11.52
N THR A 62 13.02 -10.56 -10.90
CA THR A 62 11.69 -10.57 -11.52
C THR A 62 11.42 -9.33 -12.37
N GLY A 63 12.06 -8.22 -12.07
CA GLY A 63 11.79 -6.94 -12.74
C GLY A 63 10.41 -6.38 -12.44
N ILE A 64 9.76 -6.85 -11.38
CA ILE A 64 8.41 -6.41 -11.02
C ILE A 64 8.45 -5.00 -10.44
N SER A 65 7.58 -4.13 -10.96
CA SER A 65 7.32 -2.81 -10.40
C SER A 65 6.01 -2.84 -9.63
N VAL A 66 6.08 -2.73 -8.32
CA VAL A 66 4.90 -2.74 -7.45
C VAL A 66 4.00 -1.54 -7.75
N SER A 67 4.58 -0.36 -7.98
CA SER A 67 3.80 0.84 -8.27
C SER A 67 3.03 0.73 -9.59
N GLN A 68 3.62 0.14 -10.63
CA GLN A 68 2.93 -0.09 -11.90
C GLN A 68 1.80 -1.09 -11.74
N ASN A 69 2.01 -2.13 -10.93
CA ASN A 69 0.98 -3.12 -10.68
C ASN A 69 -0.19 -2.55 -9.86
N VAL A 70 0.10 -1.69 -8.89
CA VAL A 70 -0.96 -0.96 -8.16
C VAL A 70 -1.74 -0.08 -9.12
N GLU A 71 -1.06 0.67 -9.98
CA GLU A 71 -1.72 1.51 -11.00
C GLU A 71 -2.63 0.68 -11.91
N HIS A 72 -2.14 -0.48 -12.34
CA HIS A 72 -2.90 -1.39 -13.19
C HIS A 72 -4.17 -1.90 -12.48
N LEU A 73 -4.05 -2.30 -11.22
CA LEU A 73 -5.20 -2.73 -10.41
C LEU A 73 -6.21 -1.59 -10.23
N LEU A 74 -5.74 -0.38 -10.02
CA LEU A 74 -6.60 0.78 -9.85
C LEU A 74 -7.36 1.16 -11.12
N ARG A 75 -6.76 0.93 -12.30
CA ARG A 75 -7.44 1.18 -13.58
C ARG A 75 -8.63 0.25 -13.80
N GLN A 76 -8.63 -0.91 -13.19
CA GLN A 76 -9.74 -1.85 -13.26
C GLN A 76 -10.87 -1.53 -12.29
N GLY A 77 -10.62 -0.64 -11.33
CA GLY A 77 -11.59 -0.24 -10.32
C GLY A 77 -12.35 1.03 -10.68
N SER A 78 -13.30 1.40 -9.83
CA SER A 78 -14.05 2.65 -9.96
C SER A 78 -13.19 3.86 -9.56
N ASP A 79 -13.65 5.05 -9.95
CA ASP A 79 -13.00 6.30 -9.54
C ASP A 79 -12.98 6.47 -8.03
N ASP A 80 -14.03 6.01 -7.33
CA ASP A 80 -14.08 6.05 -5.87
C ASP A 80 -13.00 5.18 -5.24
N HIS A 81 -12.74 4.01 -5.80
CA HIS A 81 -11.66 3.12 -5.34
C HIS A 81 -10.30 3.78 -5.53
N ARG A 82 -10.07 4.40 -6.69
CA ARG A 82 -8.82 5.11 -6.98
C ARG A 82 -8.60 6.26 -6.00
N LYS A 83 -9.63 7.05 -5.75
CA LYS A 83 -9.56 8.16 -4.79
C LYS A 83 -9.26 7.69 -3.36
N LYS A 84 -9.87 6.59 -2.94
CA LYS A 84 -9.60 6.00 -1.61
C LYS A 84 -8.15 5.58 -1.48
N VAL A 85 -7.62 4.88 -2.46
CA VAL A 85 -6.24 4.40 -2.42
C VAL A 85 -5.26 5.58 -2.47
N THR A 86 -5.49 6.58 -3.31
CA THR A 86 -4.61 7.74 -3.38
C THR A 86 -4.62 8.56 -2.09
N ARG A 87 -5.77 8.72 -1.45
CA ARG A 87 -5.85 9.36 -0.12
C ARG A 87 -5.08 8.57 0.92
N PHE A 88 -5.26 7.27 0.94
CA PHE A 88 -4.56 6.38 1.86
C PHE A 88 -3.04 6.47 1.69
N LEU A 89 -2.56 6.45 0.44
CA LEU A 89 -1.14 6.59 0.16
C LEU A 89 -0.58 7.95 0.58
N ALA A 90 -1.32 9.02 0.31
CA ALA A 90 -0.91 10.36 0.73
C ALA A 90 -0.82 10.47 2.25
N TRP A 91 -1.78 9.88 2.96
CA TRP A 91 -1.77 9.85 4.42
C TRP A 91 -0.59 9.01 4.94
N SER A 92 -0.34 7.86 4.32
CA SER A 92 0.79 6.98 4.66
C SER A 92 2.14 7.67 4.46
N GLN A 93 2.28 8.45 3.39
CA GLN A 93 3.49 9.25 3.13
C GLN A 93 3.74 10.27 4.24
N ARG A 94 2.69 10.91 4.73
CA ARG A 94 2.81 11.85 5.85
C ARG A 94 3.20 11.14 7.13
N ALA A 95 2.57 10.00 7.41
CA ALA A 95 2.89 9.19 8.57
C ALA A 95 4.33 8.66 8.51
N SER A 96 4.87 8.43 7.33
CA SER A 96 6.22 7.91 7.15
C SER A 96 7.29 8.82 7.76
N ILE A 97 7.06 10.10 7.84
CA ILE A 97 7.98 11.07 8.46
C ILE A 97 8.21 10.70 9.93
N LEU A 98 7.18 10.21 10.61
CA LEU A 98 7.22 9.85 12.03
C LEU A 98 7.60 8.38 12.28
N TYR A 99 7.48 7.52 11.28
CA TYR A 99 7.64 6.08 11.42
C TYR A 99 8.73 5.49 10.53
N GLY A 100 9.81 6.23 10.33
CA GLY A 100 11.02 5.71 9.71
C GLY A 100 11.06 5.75 8.19
N GLY A 101 10.34 6.68 7.56
CA GLY A 101 10.39 6.88 6.12
C GLY A 101 9.91 5.66 5.35
N GLU A 102 10.76 5.09 4.52
CA GLU A 102 10.43 3.92 3.70
C GLU A 102 10.10 2.65 4.51
N LYS A 103 10.57 2.58 5.76
CA LYS A 103 10.27 1.47 6.68
C LYS A 103 8.94 1.64 7.40
N VAL A 104 8.13 2.60 7.01
CA VAL A 104 6.86 2.91 7.66
C VAL A 104 5.94 1.70 7.77
N ALA A 105 5.87 0.88 6.73
CA ALA A 105 5.00 -0.30 6.74
C ALA A 105 5.40 -1.30 7.83
N LEU A 106 6.68 -1.52 8.03
CA LEU A 106 7.21 -2.41 9.07
C LEU A 106 7.09 -1.78 10.47
N ASN A 107 7.50 -0.54 10.60
CA ASN A 107 7.52 0.15 11.89
C ASN A 107 6.11 0.40 12.43
N ALA A 108 5.17 0.76 11.55
CA ALA A 108 3.79 1.01 11.94
C ALA A 108 3.09 -0.25 12.44
N ARG A 109 3.43 -1.42 11.93
CA ARG A 109 2.87 -2.69 12.38
C ARG A 109 3.19 -3.00 13.84
N GLY A 110 4.30 -2.49 14.34
CA GLY A 110 4.70 -2.65 15.73
C GLY A 110 4.22 -1.52 16.65
N SER A 111 3.45 -0.56 16.15
CA SER A 111 2.97 0.56 16.94
C SER A 111 1.93 0.11 17.97
N ARG A 112 1.95 0.78 19.13
CA ARG A 112 0.91 0.62 20.17
C ARG A 112 -0.43 1.23 19.78
N PHE A 113 -0.43 2.15 18.80
CA PHE A 113 -1.65 2.80 18.31
C PHE A 113 -2.32 1.92 17.26
N MET A 114 -3.56 1.52 17.53
CA MET A 114 -4.33 0.62 16.66
C MET A 114 -4.45 1.15 15.23
N LEU A 115 -4.69 2.44 15.07
CA LEU A 115 -4.86 3.06 13.77
C LEU A 115 -3.58 2.98 12.93
N ILE A 116 -2.44 3.23 13.56
CA ILE A 116 -1.13 3.15 12.91
C ILE A 116 -0.80 1.70 12.52
N ARG A 117 -1.10 0.73 13.40
CA ARG A 117 -0.93 -0.68 13.08
C ARG A 117 -1.75 -1.09 11.87
N LYS A 118 -3.01 -0.66 11.80
CA LYS A 118 -3.91 -0.94 10.67
C LYS A 118 -3.35 -0.34 9.38
N MET A 119 -2.85 0.88 9.44
CA MET A 119 -2.21 1.52 8.29
C MET A 119 -1.02 0.70 7.79
N GLY A 120 -0.14 0.29 8.69
CA GLY A 120 1.04 -0.49 8.32
C GLY A 120 0.69 -1.84 7.69
N ARG A 121 -0.31 -2.52 8.24
CA ARG A 121 -0.82 -3.78 7.68
C ARG A 121 -1.43 -3.60 6.30
N THR A 122 -2.26 -2.58 6.14
CA THR A 122 -2.92 -2.29 4.86
C THR A 122 -1.90 -1.91 3.79
N LEU A 123 -0.93 -1.08 4.14
CA LEU A 123 0.13 -0.68 3.21
C LEU A 123 0.98 -1.90 2.80
N SER A 124 1.36 -2.75 3.75
CA SER A 124 2.08 -3.98 3.47
C SER A 124 1.28 -4.91 2.55
N SER A 125 -0.01 -5.09 2.85
CA SER A 125 -0.91 -5.93 2.05
C SER A 125 -1.05 -5.41 0.62
N LEU A 126 -1.17 -4.10 0.45
CA LEU A 126 -1.26 -3.49 -0.88
C LEU A 126 -0.02 -3.81 -1.72
N CYS A 127 1.16 -3.62 -1.15
CA CYS A 127 2.42 -3.91 -1.86
C CYS A 127 2.56 -5.40 -2.19
N LEU A 128 2.25 -6.28 -1.24
CA LEU A 128 2.38 -7.72 -1.43
C LEU A 128 1.36 -8.27 -2.43
N ILE A 129 0.13 -7.79 -2.39
CA ILE A 129 -0.90 -8.20 -3.37
C ILE A 129 -0.51 -7.74 -4.77
N ALA A 130 -0.02 -6.52 -4.92
CA ALA A 130 0.45 -6.02 -6.21
C ALA A 130 1.64 -6.83 -6.73
N PHE A 131 2.56 -7.26 -5.85
CA PHE A 131 3.67 -8.12 -6.22
C PHE A 131 3.18 -9.51 -6.69
N TRP A 132 2.34 -10.17 -5.88
CA TRP A 132 1.89 -11.53 -6.16
C TRP A 132 0.84 -11.62 -7.27
N ALA A 133 0.23 -10.51 -7.67
CA ALA A 133 -0.66 -10.46 -8.83
C ALA A 133 0.11 -10.53 -10.16
N ASP A 134 1.42 -10.36 -10.13
CA ASP A 134 2.25 -10.42 -11.32
C ASP A 134 2.58 -11.88 -11.68
N GLU A 135 2.47 -12.22 -12.96
CA GLU A 135 2.79 -13.57 -13.46
C GLU A 135 4.24 -13.97 -13.17
N ARG A 136 5.15 -13.02 -13.19
CA ARG A 136 6.57 -13.26 -12.89
C ARG A 136 6.78 -13.71 -11.44
N ALA A 137 5.97 -13.21 -10.51
CA ALA A 137 6.01 -13.68 -9.13
C ALA A 137 5.48 -15.10 -9.00
N LEU A 138 4.41 -15.42 -9.72
CA LEU A 138 3.83 -16.77 -9.72
C LEU A 138 4.81 -17.80 -10.26
N LYS A 139 5.64 -17.45 -11.24
CA LYS A 139 6.70 -18.31 -11.75
C LYS A 139 7.73 -18.68 -10.69
N LEU A 140 8.02 -17.80 -9.74
CA LEU A 140 8.95 -18.11 -8.65
C LEU A 140 8.46 -19.29 -7.82
N ILE A 141 7.17 -19.36 -7.56
CA ILE A 141 6.56 -20.47 -6.80
C ILE A 141 6.64 -21.76 -7.62
N ALA A 142 6.29 -21.70 -8.90
CA ALA A 142 6.34 -22.85 -9.79
C ALA A 142 7.77 -23.41 -9.92
N ASP A 143 8.76 -22.54 -10.10
CA ASP A 143 10.16 -22.93 -10.21
C ASP A 143 10.67 -23.54 -8.89
N ALA A 144 10.26 -22.99 -7.74
CA ALA A 144 10.61 -23.53 -6.44
C ALA A 144 10.02 -24.95 -6.22
N GLU A 145 8.78 -25.18 -6.68
CA GLU A 145 8.14 -26.50 -6.60
C GLU A 145 8.84 -27.54 -7.49
N VAL A 146 9.36 -27.11 -8.64
CA VAL A 146 10.06 -28.01 -9.58
C VAL A 146 11.44 -28.40 -9.05
N THR A 147 12.11 -27.55 -8.27
CA THR A 147 13.46 -27.82 -7.74
C THR A 147 13.47 -28.63 -6.46
N VAL A 148 12.33 -28.89 -5.87
CA VAL A 148 12.15 -29.76 -4.72
C VAL A 148 11.74 -31.16 -5.19
#